data_85a257344cdf71bd55f57657ea3631de
#
_entry.id   85a257344cdf71bd55f57657ea3631de
#
_cell.length_a   1.000
_cell.length_b   1.000
_cell.length_c   1.000
_cell.angle_alpha   90.00
_cell.angle_beta   90.00
_cell.angle_gamma   90.00
#
_symmetry.space_group_name_H-M   'P 1'
#
loop_
_entity.id
_entity.type
_entity.pdbx_description
1 polymer ?
#
loop_
_entity_poly.entity_id
_entity_poly.type
_entity_poly.pdbx_seq_one_letter_code
_entity_poly.pdbx_strand_id
1 'polypeptide(L)'
;MSELSDRMGVERDFARRLSRLTARQRRELREKLGTPPDVTRVTAVDWARWEDERRQELTLILLAVILATYRQHVVELVGEQPDDATAAAAYREAVVKAAAMAAESAGSSISTARDIVMAAADVLRTGTAADVESVLVSALGPERDAVTAATATTQAQTAGTVAARLPVEAAGFNMVTRWVTEQDSKVCPLCRPLNGKVPDLWGLVLENALAPGGSRAAASVVANGGPPAHPNCRCYLRTTREPQARRVRVPG
;
A
#
# COMPACT_ATOMS: atom_id res chain seq x y z
N MET A 1 14.69 10.19 15.24
CA MET A 1 14.56 10.06 13.75
C MET A 1 13.11 10.34 13.43
N SER A 2 12.80 11.00 12.31
CA SER A 2 11.40 11.32 11.99
C SER A 2 10.68 10.08 11.44
N GLU A 3 9.40 9.90 11.74
CA GLU A 3 8.49 8.87 11.18
C GLU A 3 8.65 8.70 9.65
N LEU A 4 8.87 9.82 8.95
CA LEU A 4 9.11 9.88 7.52
C LEU A 4 10.42 9.19 7.10
N SER A 5 11.50 9.35 7.88
CA SER A 5 12.79 8.70 7.59
C SER A 5 12.69 7.19 7.65
N ASP A 6 11.98 6.68 8.65
CA ASP A 6 11.79 5.24 8.86
C ASP A 6 10.90 4.64 7.75
N ARG A 7 9.83 5.36 7.38
CA ARG A 7 8.96 4.99 6.26
C ARG A 7 9.72 4.88 4.94
N MET A 8 10.50 5.91 4.59
CA MET A 8 11.29 5.89 3.35
C MET A 8 12.34 4.77 3.33
N GLY A 9 12.83 4.34 4.48
CA GLY A 9 13.69 3.16 4.63
C GLY A 9 12.95 1.88 4.25
N VAL A 10 11.78 1.67 4.82
CA VAL A 10 10.91 0.51 4.55
C VAL A 10 10.50 0.46 3.08
N GLU A 11 10.05 1.56 2.50
CA GLU A 11 9.66 1.63 1.09
C GLU A 11 10.83 1.26 0.15
N ARG A 12 12.04 1.75 0.43
CA ARG A 12 13.23 1.43 -0.37
C ARG A 12 13.64 -0.03 -0.27
N ASP A 13 13.57 -0.63 0.91
CA ASP A 13 13.89 -2.05 1.09
C ASP A 13 12.86 -2.93 0.40
N PHE A 14 11.60 -2.55 0.49
CA PHE A 14 10.50 -3.19 -0.20
C PHE A 14 10.69 -3.13 -1.72
N ALA A 15 10.90 -1.93 -2.28
CA ALA A 15 11.14 -1.76 -3.70
C ALA A 15 12.33 -2.59 -4.20
N ARG A 16 13.43 -2.66 -3.42
CA ARG A 16 14.60 -3.49 -3.77
C ARG A 16 14.27 -4.98 -3.85
N ARG A 17 13.45 -5.51 -2.93
CA ARG A 17 13.05 -6.92 -2.95
C ARG A 17 12.17 -7.21 -4.16
N LEU A 18 11.16 -6.40 -4.43
CA LEU A 18 10.33 -6.51 -5.62
C LEU A 18 11.15 -6.42 -6.90
N SER A 19 12.08 -5.47 -7.00
CA SER A 19 12.91 -5.31 -8.20
C SER A 19 13.79 -6.52 -8.50
N ARG A 20 14.24 -7.26 -7.49
CA ARG A 20 14.98 -8.53 -7.72
C ARG A 20 14.07 -9.59 -8.34
N LEU A 21 12.87 -9.74 -7.82
CA LEU A 21 11.85 -10.66 -8.35
C LEU A 21 11.47 -10.27 -9.78
N THR A 22 11.14 -9.01 -9.99
CA THR A 22 10.80 -8.44 -11.31
C THR A 22 11.91 -8.63 -12.33
N ALA A 23 13.17 -8.41 -11.95
CA ALA A 23 14.30 -8.62 -12.85
C ALA A 23 14.42 -10.08 -13.29
N ARG A 24 14.12 -11.04 -12.41
CA ARG A 24 14.05 -12.47 -12.75
C ARG A 24 12.91 -12.75 -13.72
N GLN A 25 11.71 -12.28 -13.42
CA GLN A 25 10.52 -12.45 -14.25
C GLN A 25 10.68 -11.81 -15.63
N ARG A 26 11.33 -10.63 -15.71
CA ARG A 26 11.67 -9.98 -16.98
C ARG A 26 12.64 -10.78 -17.83
N ARG A 27 13.67 -11.38 -17.23
CA ARG A 27 14.60 -12.28 -17.95
C ARG A 27 13.86 -13.50 -18.49
N GLU A 28 13.04 -14.14 -17.67
CA GLU A 28 12.24 -15.28 -18.08
C GLU A 28 11.27 -14.94 -19.23
N LEU A 29 10.61 -13.76 -19.15
CA LEU A 29 9.74 -13.29 -20.23
C LEU A 29 10.53 -13.12 -21.54
N ARG A 30 11.72 -12.52 -21.48
CA ARG A 30 12.59 -12.37 -22.66
C ARG A 30 12.99 -13.71 -23.26
N GLU A 31 13.36 -14.67 -22.42
CA GLU A 31 13.71 -16.03 -22.87
C GLU A 31 12.52 -16.73 -23.54
N LYS A 32 11.34 -16.61 -22.95
CA LYS A 32 10.11 -17.17 -23.53
C LYS A 32 9.75 -16.55 -24.87
N LEU A 33 9.86 -15.23 -24.99
CA LEU A 33 9.62 -14.55 -26.28
C LEU A 33 10.60 -14.99 -27.37
N GLY A 34 11.84 -15.29 -27.01
CA GLY A 34 12.89 -15.75 -27.94
C GLY A 34 13.51 -14.63 -28.76
N THR A 35 14.34 -15.03 -29.78
CA THR A 35 14.99 -14.09 -30.69
C THR A 35 14.90 -14.64 -32.11
N PRO A 36 14.14 -14.01 -33.03
CA PRO A 36 13.33 -12.80 -32.83
C PRO A 36 12.16 -13.04 -31.86
N PRO A 37 11.62 -12.00 -31.23
CA PRO A 37 10.50 -12.14 -30.30
C PRO A 37 9.23 -12.67 -30.97
N ASP A 38 8.63 -13.68 -30.36
CA ASP A 38 7.37 -14.26 -30.80
C ASP A 38 6.30 -14.06 -29.73
N VAL A 39 5.39 -13.12 -29.96
CA VAL A 39 4.33 -12.72 -29.02
C VAL A 39 3.36 -13.85 -28.73
N THR A 40 3.20 -14.82 -29.63
CA THR A 40 2.31 -15.98 -29.38
C THR A 40 2.78 -16.80 -28.17
N ARG A 41 4.07 -16.75 -27.87
CA ARG A 41 4.68 -17.44 -26.72
C ARG A 41 4.38 -16.77 -25.37
N VAL A 42 3.81 -15.58 -25.36
CA VAL A 42 3.35 -14.92 -24.11
C VAL A 42 2.32 -15.77 -23.38
N THR A 43 1.54 -16.59 -24.14
CA THR A 43 0.59 -17.55 -23.55
C THR A 43 1.28 -18.69 -22.80
N ALA A 44 2.56 -18.96 -23.08
CA ALA A 44 3.36 -19.97 -22.39
C ALA A 44 4.04 -19.44 -21.10
N VAL A 45 3.85 -18.16 -20.78
CA VAL A 45 4.31 -17.59 -19.51
C VAL A 45 3.36 -18.01 -18.40
N ASP A 46 3.90 -18.53 -17.33
CA ASP A 46 3.11 -18.89 -16.14
C ASP A 46 2.86 -17.65 -15.26
N TRP A 47 1.93 -16.82 -15.70
CA TRP A 47 1.51 -15.60 -15.01
C TRP A 47 0.98 -15.87 -13.61
N ALA A 48 0.29 -17.02 -13.42
CA ALA A 48 -0.26 -17.40 -12.13
C ALA A 48 0.85 -17.69 -11.12
N ARG A 49 1.91 -18.38 -11.54
CA ARG A 49 3.09 -18.60 -10.70
C ARG A 49 3.76 -17.27 -10.31
N TRP A 50 3.89 -16.33 -11.25
CA TRP A 50 4.50 -15.03 -10.97
C TRP A 50 3.66 -14.18 -10.01
N GLU A 51 2.34 -14.25 -10.14
CA GLU A 51 1.43 -13.63 -9.19
C GLU A 51 1.60 -14.24 -7.79
N ASP A 52 1.70 -15.55 -7.69
CA ASP A 52 1.89 -16.27 -6.43
C ASP A 52 3.23 -15.92 -5.76
N GLU A 53 4.32 -15.87 -6.52
CA GLU A 53 5.65 -15.45 -6.05
C GLU A 53 5.60 -14.01 -5.49
N ARG A 54 4.94 -13.08 -6.19
CA ARG A 54 4.75 -11.71 -5.72
C ARG A 54 3.89 -11.64 -4.48
N ARG A 55 2.80 -12.37 -4.44
CA ARG A 55 1.90 -12.45 -3.30
C ARG A 55 2.64 -12.92 -2.04
N GLN A 56 3.46 -13.94 -2.14
CA GLN A 56 4.23 -14.45 -1.01
C GLN A 56 5.23 -13.40 -0.48
N GLU A 57 6.00 -12.76 -1.36
CA GLU A 57 6.96 -11.73 -0.96
C GLU A 57 6.26 -10.51 -0.34
N LEU A 58 5.18 -10.05 -0.95
CA LEU A 58 4.37 -8.95 -0.44
C LEU A 58 3.76 -9.25 0.94
N THR A 59 3.23 -10.45 1.14
CA THR A 59 2.60 -10.84 2.41
C THR A 59 3.56 -10.68 3.59
N LEU A 60 4.79 -11.17 3.44
CA LEU A 60 5.79 -11.11 4.52
C LEU A 60 6.14 -9.66 4.89
N ILE A 61 6.30 -8.81 3.90
CA ILE A 61 6.68 -7.42 4.13
C ILE A 61 5.51 -6.63 4.73
N LEU A 62 4.32 -6.79 4.17
CA LEU A 62 3.11 -6.10 4.66
C LEU A 62 2.78 -6.50 6.10
N LEU A 63 2.89 -7.78 6.43
CA LEU A 63 2.72 -8.26 7.79
C LEU A 63 3.70 -7.57 8.76
N ALA A 64 4.96 -7.49 8.39
CA ALA A 64 5.98 -6.83 9.22
C ALA A 64 5.65 -5.34 9.45
N VAL A 65 5.21 -4.63 8.39
CA VAL A 65 4.82 -3.21 8.49
C VAL A 65 3.58 -3.02 9.36
N ILE A 66 2.54 -3.83 9.16
CA ILE A 66 1.30 -3.76 9.96
C ILE A 66 1.63 -3.94 11.45
N LEU A 67 2.40 -4.97 11.79
CA LEU A 67 2.74 -5.28 13.17
C LEU A 67 3.64 -4.21 13.81
N ALA A 68 4.61 -3.69 13.07
CA ALA A 68 5.47 -2.61 13.56
C ALA A 68 4.64 -1.36 13.87
N THR A 69 3.78 -0.94 12.94
CA THR A 69 2.90 0.22 13.12
C THR A 69 1.92 0.02 14.27
N TYR A 70 1.30 -1.16 14.36
CA TYR A 70 0.40 -1.52 15.46
C TYR A 70 1.10 -1.36 16.82
N ARG A 71 2.27 -1.99 16.99
CA ARG A 71 3.03 -1.94 18.25
C ARG A 71 3.44 -0.53 18.61
N GLN A 72 3.95 0.22 17.64
CA GLN A 72 4.34 1.60 17.84
C GLN A 72 3.17 2.43 18.38
N HIS A 73 2.00 2.36 17.75
CA HIS A 73 0.82 3.14 18.17
C HIS A 73 0.31 2.72 19.55
N VAL A 74 0.27 1.42 19.86
CA VAL A 74 -0.14 0.97 21.20
C VAL A 74 0.82 1.49 22.27
N VAL A 75 2.13 1.34 22.07
CA VAL A 75 3.12 1.84 23.03
C VAL A 75 3.07 3.35 23.19
N GLU A 76 2.95 4.11 22.10
CA GLU A 76 2.87 5.57 22.15
C GLU A 76 1.59 6.07 22.84
N LEU A 77 0.47 5.37 22.65
CA LEU A 77 -0.83 5.81 23.12
C LEU A 77 -1.22 5.23 24.49
N VAL A 78 -0.83 4.01 24.81
CA VAL A 78 -1.11 3.35 26.09
C VAL A 78 0.05 3.53 27.06
N GLY A 79 1.29 3.51 26.56
CA GLY A 79 2.52 3.56 27.37
C GLY A 79 3.05 2.18 27.74
N GLU A 80 2.34 1.12 27.35
CA GLU A 80 2.67 -0.27 27.69
C GLU A 80 2.57 -1.15 26.44
N GLN A 81 3.26 -2.29 26.47
CA GLN A 81 3.08 -3.32 25.45
C GLN A 81 1.70 -3.99 25.62
N PRO A 82 1.03 -4.37 24.53
CA PRO A 82 -0.21 -5.15 24.64
C PRO A 82 0.08 -6.51 25.33
N ASP A 83 -0.89 -6.98 26.11
CA ASP A 83 -0.83 -8.33 26.66
C ASP A 83 -0.79 -9.40 25.55
N ASP A 84 -0.37 -10.64 25.93
CA ASP A 84 -0.17 -11.72 24.95
C ASP A 84 -1.43 -12.08 24.17
N ALA A 85 -2.61 -12.02 24.78
CA ALA A 85 -3.87 -12.36 24.13
C ALA A 85 -4.25 -11.30 23.10
N THR A 86 -4.14 -10.02 23.45
CA THR A 86 -4.35 -8.87 22.57
C THR A 86 -3.34 -8.87 21.43
N ALA A 87 -2.07 -9.12 21.72
CA ALA A 87 -1.02 -9.22 20.71
C ALA A 87 -1.28 -10.38 19.73
N ALA A 88 -1.72 -11.55 20.22
CA ALA A 88 -2.06 -12.70 19.39
C ALA A 88 -3.29 -12.45 18.51
N ALA A 89 -4.29 -11.73 19.03
CA ALA A 89 -5.46 -11.34 18.23
C ALA A 89 -5.08 -10.38 17.10
N ALA A 90 -4.30 -9.34 17.40
CA ALA A 90 -3.78 -8.39 16.42
C ALA A 90 -2.90 -9.07 15.37
N TYR A 91 -2.09 -10.04 15.76
CA TYR A 91 -1.28 -10.83 14.84
C TYR A 91 -2.14 -11.61 13.84
N ARG A 92 -3.19 -12.31 14.31
CA ARG A 92 -4.09 -13.06 13.43
C ARG A 92 -4.79 -12.15 12.41
N GLU A 93 -5.28 -11.01 12.86
CA GLU A 93 -5.91 -10.02 11.97
C GLU A 93 -4.90 -9.45 10.96
N ALA A 94 -3.69 -9.12 11.41
CA ALA A 94 -2.62 -8.63 10.55
C ALA A 94 -2.25 -9.63 9.45
N VAL A 95 -2.19 -10.94 9.76
CA VAL A 95 -1.92 -12.00 8.77
C VAL A 95 -2.99 -12.02 7.68
N VAL A 96 -4.26 -11.99 8.05
CA VAL A 96 -5.38 -11.99 7.10
C VAL A 96 -5.34 -10.74 6.23
N LYS A 97 -5.13 -9.58 6.84
CA LYS A 97 -5.07 -8.28 6.14
C LYS A 97 -3.88 -8.23 5.18
N ALA A 98 -2.70 -8.64 5.62
CA ALA A 98 -1.50 -8.67 4.79
C ALA A 98 -1.67 -9.61 3.58
N ALA A 99 -2.26 -10.78 3.78
CA ALA A 99 -2.51 -11.74 2.70
C ALA A 99 -3.50 -11.19 1.66
N ALA A 100 -4.58 -10.54 2.11
CA ALA A 100 -5.57 -9.93 1.20
C ALA A 100 -4.95 -8.79 0.37
N MET A 101 -4.22 -7.89 1.02
CA MET A 101 -3.54 -6.77 0.36
C MET A 101 -2.46 -7.25 -0.61
N ALA A 102 -1.72 -8.29 -0.24
CA ALA A 102 -0.70 -8.88 -1.09
C ALA A 102 -1.31 -9.52 -2.35
N ALA A 103 -2.45 -10.22 -2.21
CA ALA A 103 -3.15 -10.82 -3.33
C ALA A 103 -3.64 -9.75 -4.32
N GLU A 104 -4.28 -8.69 -3.84
CA GLU A 104 -4.75 -7.57 -4.67
C GLU A 104 -3.58 -6.88 -5.41
N SER A 105 -2.51 -6.55 -4.68
CA SER A 105 -1.34 -5.86 -5.27
C SER A 105 -0.60 -6.73 -6.28
N ALA A 106 -0.45 -8.03 -6.01
CA ALA A 106 0.21 -8.97 -6.91
C ALA A 106 -0.61 -9.16 -8.19
N GLY A 107 -1.93 -9.43 -8.06
CA GLY A 107 -2.84 -9.62 -9.17
C GLY A 107 -2.90 -8.38 -10.08
N SER A 108 -3.06 -7.20 -9.50
CA SER A 108 -3.04 -5.93 -10.25
C SER A 108 -1.71 -5.69 -10.98
N SER A 109 -0.59 -5.97 -10.34
CA SER A 109 0.74 -5.78 -10.94
C SER A 109 0.98 -6.71 -12.12
N ILE A 110 0.64 -7.99 -11.98
CA ILE A 110 0.85 -9.01 -13.02
C ILE A 110 -0.14 -8.84 -14.17
N SER A 111 -1.42 -8.57 -13.87
CA SER A 111 -2.41 -8.26 -14.91
C SER A 111 -1.98 -7.08 -15.76
N THR A 112 -1.55 -5.98 -15.14
CA THR A 112 -1.05 -4.81 -15.86
C THR A 112 0.19 -5.13 -16.69
N ALA A 113 1.12 -5.93 -16.17
CA ALA A 113 2.32 -6.34 -16.94
C ALA A 113 1.94 -7.15 -18.18
N ARG A 114 1.02 -8.10 -18.03
CA ARG A 114 0.49 -8.88 -19.14
C ARG A 114 -0.19 -8.00 -20.18
N ASP A 115 -1.04 -7.07 -19.76
CA ASP A 115 -1.78 -6.18 -20.66
C ASP A 115 -0.81 -5.28 -21.48
N ILE A 116 0.27 -4.78 -20.86
CA ILE A 116 1.29 -4.00 -21.57
C ILE A 116 1.99 -4.84 -22.64
N VAL A 117 2.39 -6.05 -22.31
CA VAL A 117 3.06 -6.94 -23.26
C VAL A 117 2.15 -7.29 -24.43
N MET A 118 0.88 -7.57 -24.15
CA MET A 118 -0.13 -7.87 -25.17
C MET A 118 -0.44 -6.64 -26.06
N ALA A 119 -0.57 -5.46 -25.47
CA ALA A 119 -0.80 -4.23 -26.21
C ALA A 119 0.37 -3.82 -27.10
N ALA A 120 1.60 -4.21 -26.73
CA ALA A 120 2.82 -3.92 -27.47
C ALA A 120 3.20 -5.03 -28.49
N ALA A 121 2.26 -5.89 -28.85
CA ALA A 121 2.51 -7.06 -29.72
C ALA A 121 3.20 -6.69 -31.05
N ASP A 122 2.81 -5.59 -31.70
CA ASP A 122 3.43 -5.15 -32.94
C ASP A 122 4.86 -4.65 -32.74
N VAL A 123 5.13 -3.92 -31.68
CA VAL A 123 6.48 -3.45 -31.32
C VAL A 123 7.39 -4.65 -31.02
N LEU A 124 6.89 -5.66 -30.31
CA LEU A 124 7.65 -6.88 -30.03
C LEU A 124 7.97 -7.69 -31.29
N ARG A 125 7.10 -7.63 -32.31
CA ARG A 125 7.25 -8.39 -33.56
C ARG A 125 8.19 -7.69 -34.58
N THR A 126 8.14 -6.35 -34.66
CA THR A 126 8.79 -5.58 -35.72
C THR A 126 9.83 -4.58 -35.20
N GLY A 127 9.87 -4.35 -33.91
CA GLY A 127 10.76 -3.36 -33.28
C GLY A 127 12.21 -3.84 -33.15
N THR A 128 13.07 -2.91 -32.84
CA THR A 128 14.47 -3.16 -32.49
C THR A 128 14.62 -3.84 -31.14
N ALA A 129 15.79 -4.35 -30.82
CA ALA A 129 16.08 -4.89 -29.48
C ALA A 129 15.88 -3.85 -28.37
N ALA A 130 16.13 -2.56 -28.67
CA ALA A 130 15.88 -1.47 -27.72
C ALA A 130 14.37 -1.24 -27.47
N ASP A 131 13.55 -1.34 -28.51
CA ASP A 131 12.10 -1.23 -28.39
C ASP A 131 11.52 -2.38 -27.56
N VAL A 132 11.99 -3.61 -27.79
CA VAL A 132 11.62 -4.80 -27.02
C VAL A 132 11.99 -4.60 -25.54
N GLU A 133 13.21 -4.14 -25.23
CA GLU A 133 13.62 -3.87 -23.87
C GLU A 133 12.77 -2.78 -23.22
N SER A 134 12.41 -1.72 -23.93
CA SER A 134 11.54 -0.67 -23.45
C SER A 134 10.17 -1.21 -23.05
N VAL A 135 9.56 -2.09 -23.83
CA VAL A 135 8.29 -2.76 -23.50
C VAL A 135 8.45 -3.62 -22.24
N LEU A 136 9.50 -4.42 -22.15
CA LEU A 136 9.75 -5.28 -20.99
C LEU A 136 9.96 -4.48 -19.69
N VAL A 137 10.69 -3.35 -19.77
CA VAL A 137 10.89 -2.44 -18.63
C VAL A 137 9.60 -1.74 -18.26
N SER A 138 8.77 -1.35 -19.24
CA SER A 138 7.45 -0.76 -18.97
C SER A 138 6.49 -1.73 -18.30
N ALA A 139 6.55 -3.01 -18.67
CA ALA A 139 5.73 -4.07 -18.07
C ALA A 139 6.23 -4.49 -16.68
N LEU A 140 7.54 -4.71 -16.55
CA LEU A 140 8.22 -5.31 -15.41
C LEU A 140 9.47 -4.49 -15.04
N GLY A 141 9.29 -3.24 -14.61
CA GLY A 141 10.38 -2.33 -14.32
C GLY A 141 10.41 -1.78 -12.89
N PRO A 142 11.54 -1.20 -12.49
CA PRO A 142 11.77 -0.72 -11.12
C PRO A 142 10.82 0.42 -10.71
N GLU A 143 10.35 1.24 -11.65
CA GLU A 143 9.40 2.32 -11.36
C GLU A 143 8.05 1.77 -10.88
N ARG A 144 7.56 0.68 -11.50
CA ARG A 144 6.34 0.00 -11.05
C ARG A 144 6.51 -0.64 -9.68
N ASP A 145 7.66 -1.25 -9.44
CA ASP A 145 7.96 -1.83 -8.13
C ASP A 145 8.00 -0.75 -7.05
N ALA A 146 8.54 0.43 -7.35
CA ALA A 146 8.54 1.56 -6.43
C ALA A 146 7.12 2.07 -6.13
N VAL A 147 6.25 2.18 -7.15
CA VAL A 147 4.84 2.53 -6.98
C VAL A 147 4.11 1.49 -6.12
N THR A 148 4.30 0.21 -6.43
CA THR A 148 3.69 -0.89 -5.68
C THR A 148 4.16 -0.88 -4.22
N ALA A 149 5.46 -0.70 -3.98
CA ALA A 149 6.03 -0.63 -2.64
C ALA A 149 5.46 0.55 -1.83
N ALA A 150 5.43 1.75 -2.42
CA ALA A 150 4.90 2.94 -1.75
C ALA A 150 3.40 2.79 -1.40
N THR A 151 2.60 2.31 -2.34
CA THR A 151 1.16 2.10 -2.15
C THR A 151 0.91 1.05 -1.07
N ALA A 152 1.55 -0.10 -1.16
CA ALA A 152 1.38 -1.22 -0.23
C ALA A 152 1.88 -0.86 1.19
N THR A 153 3.01 -0.14 1.31
CA THR A 153 3.49 0.34 2.62
C THR A 153 2.48 1.29 3.26
N THR A 154 1.91 2.22 2.50
CA THR A 154 0.88 3.15 2.99
C THR A 154 -0.36 2.39 3.48
N GLN A 155 -0.84 1.40 2.73
CA GLN A 155 -1.96 0.55 3.14
C GLN A 155 -1.66 -0.23 4.42
N ALA A 156 -0.47 -0.81 4.52
CA ALA A 156 -0.06 -1.58 5.70
C ALA A 156 0.05 -0.71 6.95
N GLN A 157 0.59 0.49 6.84
CA GLN A 157 0.62 1.47 7.94
C GLN A 157 -0.79 1.87 8.38
N THR A 158 -1.67 2.15 7.42
CA THR A 158 -3.09 2.42 7.71
C THR A 158 -3.74 1.26 8.46
N ALA A 159 -3.54 0.03 7.99
CA ALA A 159 -4.08 -1.17 8.65
C ALA A 159 -3.53 -1.35 10.08
N GLY A 160 -2.24 -1.11 10.30
CA GLY A 160 -1.62 -1.16 11.63
C GLY A 160 -2.18 -0.08 12.57
N THR A 161 -2.39 1.14 12.06
CA THR A 161 -3.00 2.23 12.84
C THR A 161 -4.44 1.92 13.22
N VAL A 162 -5.23 1.38 12.29
CA VAL A 162 -6.63 0.98 12.54
C VAL A 162 -6.70 -0.16 13.56
N ALA A 163 -5.82 -1.16 13.45
CA ALA A 163 -5.76 -2.28 14.39
C ALA A 163 -5.39 -1.85 15.82
N ALA A 164 -4.58 -0.79 15.99
CA ALA A 164 -4.20 -0.27 17.29
C ALA A 164 -5.38 0.42 18.03
N ARG A 165 -6.46 0.74 17.34
CA ARG A 165 -7.59 1.47 17.91
C ARG A 165 -8.26 0.72 19.06
N LEU A 166 -8.62 -0.55 18.85
CA LEU A 166 -9.36 -1.34 19.83
C LEU A 166 -8.61 -1.48 21.18
N PRO A 167 -7.32 -1.89 21.22
CA PRO A 167 -6.61 -1.99 22.49
C PRO A 167 -6.44 -0.63 23.20
N VAL A 168 -6.31 0.46 22.46
CA VAL A 168 -6.20 1.81 23.05
C VAL A 168 -7.52 2.27 23.65
N GLU A 169 -8.65 2.02 22.96
CA GLU A 169 -10.00 2.29 23.49
C GLU A 169 -10.30 1.39 24.71
N ALA A 170 -9.90 0.10 24.67
CA ALA A 170 -10.07 -0.80 25.81
C ALA A 170 -9.25 -0.37 27.02
N ALA A 171 -8.10 0.27 26.83
CA ALA A 171 -7.31 0.89 27.89
C ALA A 171 -7.92 2.21 28.42
N GLY A 172 -9.12 2.61 27.95
CA GLY A 172 -9.85 3.77 28.42
C GLY A 172 -9.41 5.11 27.81
N PHE A 173 -8.68 5.08 26.70
CA PHE A 173 -8.28 6.31 26.01
C PHE A 173 -9.18 6.60 24.81
N ASN A 174 -9.61 7.84 24.68
CA ASN A 174 -10.21 8.32 23.45
C ASN A 174 -9.13 8.65 22.45
N MET A 175 -9.33 8.24 21.19
CA MET A 175 -8.41 8.48 20.09
C MET A 175 -9.05 9.36 19.03
N VAL A 176 -8.25 10.30 18.51
CA VAL A 176 -8.58 11.02 17.29
C VAL A 176 -7.56 10.70 16.24
N THR A 177 -8.03 10.10 15.17
CA THR A 177 -7.22 9.80 13.97
C THR A 177 -7.46 10.88 12.94
N ARG A 178 -6.37 11.46 12.41
CA ARG A 178 -6.42 12.49 11.38
C ARG A 178 -5.59 12.07 10.17
N TRP A 179 -6.09 12.48 9.01
CA TRP A 179 -5.33 12.39 7.78
C TRP A 179 -4.20 13.41 7.78
N VAL A 180 -2.99 12.97 7.46
CA VAL A 180 -1.82 13.86 7.33
C VAL A 180 -1.25 13.75 5.93
N THR A 181 -1.06 14.89 5.30
CA THR A 181 -0.37 14.98 4.00
C THR A 181 1.04 15.50 4.19
N GLU A 182 1.98 15.01 3.38
CA GLU A 182 3.28 15.66 3.23
C GLU A 182 3.05 17.06 2.66
N GLN A 183 3.38 18.09 3.43
CA GLN A 183 3.09 19.48 3.05
C GLN A 183 4.13 20.04 2.06
N ASP A 184 4.38 19.31 0.98
CA ASP A 184 5.28 19.71 -0.09
C ASP A 184 4.53 19.96 -1.42
N SER A 185 5.26 20.40 -2.43
CA SER A 185 4.72 20.68 -3.76
C SER A 185 4.18 19.43 -4.50
N LYS A 186 4.49 18.22 -4.00
CA LYS A 186 4.10 16.95 -4.62
C LYS A 186 2.80 16.38 -4.05
N VAL A 187 2.16 17.06 -3.10
CA VAL A 187 0.83 16.66 -2.61
C VAL A 187 -0.20 16.84 -3.71
N CYS A 188 -0.89 15.76 -4.05
CA CYS A 188 -1.88 15.79 -5.10
C CYS A 188 -3.13 16.61 -4.72
N PRO A 189 -3.88 17.12 -5.70
CA PRO A 189 -5.09 17.90 -5.46
C PRO A 189 -6.17 17.13 -4.68
N LEU A 190 -6.25 15.79 -4.82
CA LEU A 190 -7.20 14.94 -4.08
C LEU A 190 -6.86 14.86 -2.59
N CYS A 191 -5.57 14.74 -2.24
CA CYS A 191 -5.15 14.55 -0.86
C CYS A 191 -5.04 15.86 -0.07
N ARG A 192 -4.73 16.97 -0.74
CA ARG A 192 -4.53 18.27 -0.09
C ARG A 192 -5.69 18.70 0.83
N PRO A 193 -6.97 18.61 0.43
CA PRO A 193 -8.11 18.99 1.27
C PRO A 193 -8.35 18.03 2.43
N LEU A 194 -7.76 16.83 2.43
CA LEU A 194 -7.92 15.84 3.50
C LEU A 194 -7.04 16.15 4.71
N ASN A 195 -6.00 16.98 4.57
CA ASN A 195 -5.08 17.26 5.65
C ASN A 195 -5.80 17.73 6.92
N GLY A 196 -5.54 17.07 8.04
CA GLY A 196 -6.16 17.34 9.34
C GLY A 196 -7.60 16.83 9.49
N LYS A 197 -8.23 16.26 8.45
CA LYS A 197 -9.61 15.75 8.51
C LYS A 197 -9.70 14.42 9.25
N VAL A 198 -10.81 14.23 9.95
CA VAL A 198 -11.17 12.99 10.65
C VAL A 198 -11.86 11.99 9.69
N PRO A 199 -11.95 10.69 10.06
CA PRO A 199 -12.48 9.64 9.19
C PRO A 199 -13.83 9.92 8.56
N ASP A 200 -14.78 10.43 9.32
CA ASP A 200 -16.17 10.68 8.89
C ASP A 200 -16.27 11.69 7.73
N LEU A 201 -15.22 12.49 7.52
CA LEU A 201 -15.19 13.51 6.48
C LEU A 201 -14.43 13.08 5.22
N TRP A 202 -13.67 11.98 5.24
CA TRP A 202 -12.77 11.64 4.13
C TRP A 202 -13.52 11.32 2.85
N GLY A 203 -14.55 10.46 2.94
CA GLY A 203 -15.39 10.11 1.80
C GLY A 203 -16.03 11.36 1.18
N LEU A 204 -16.68 12.16 2.00
CA LEU A 204 -17.38 13.38 1.57
C LEU A 204 -16.43 14.39 0.90
N VAL A 205 -15.23 14.58 1.47
CA VAL A 205 -14.23 15.50 0.89
C VAL A 205 -13.75 15.02 -0.48
N LEU A 206 -13.55 13.71 -0.65
CA LEU A 206 -13.09 13.13 -1.90
C LEU A 206 -14.18 13.09 -2.96
N GLU A 207 -15.42 12.76 -2.60
CA GLU A 207 -16.56 12.76 -3.52
C GLU A 207 -16.84 14.16 -4.08
N ASN A 208 -16.63 15.19 -3.27
CA ASN A 208 -16.80 16.59 -3.68
C ASN A 208 -15.52 17.21 -4.26
N ALA A 209 -14.45 16.42 -4.45
CA ALA A 209 -13.22 16.95 -5.03
C ALA A 209 -13.41 17.31 -6.50
N LEU A 210 -13.00 18.51 -6.88
CA LEU A 210 -13.01 18.97 -8.27
C LEU A 210 -11.98 18.26 -9.16
N ALA A 211 -11.03 17.53 -8.53
CA ALA A 211 -10.00 16.79 -9.24
C ALA A 211 -10.55 15.46 -9.79
N PRO A 212 -10.13 15.03 -10.99
CA PRO A 212 -10.53 13.75 -11.55
C PRO A 212 -10.18 12.57 -10.61
N GLY A 213 -11.09 11.61 -10.50
CA GLY A 213 -10.88 10.39 -9.71
C GLY A 213 -11.33 10.46 -8.25
N GLY A 214 -12.01 11.54 -7.83
CA GLY A 214 -12.49 11.71 -6.46
C GLY A 214 -13.36 10.56 -5.97
N SER A 215 -14.36 10.11 -6.72
CA SER A 215 -15.24 8.98 -6.34
C SER A 215 -14.48 7.66 -6.19
N ARG A 216 -13.50 7.39 -7.06
CA ARG A 216 -12.64 6.19 -6.95
C ARG A 216 -11.77 6.27 -5.70
N ALA A 217 -11.20 7.44 -5.44
CA ALA A 217 -10.41 7.69 -4.24
C ALA A 217 -11.25 7.54 -2.97
N ALA A 218 -12.48 8.04 -2.95
CA ALA A 218 -13.42 7.88 -1.85
C ALA A 218 -13.69 6.40 -1.56
N ALA A 219 -14.02 5.61 -2.59
CA ALA A 219 -14.24 4.16 -2.45
C ALA A 219 -13.00 3.43 -1.89
N SER A 220 -11.81 3.76 -2.39
CA SER A 220 -10.55 3.19 -1.89
C SER A 220 -10.31 3.53 -0.42
N VAL A 221 -10.50 4.78 -0.04
CA VAL A 221 -10.28 5.26 1.34
C VAL A 221 -11.26 4.62 2.32
N VAL A 222 -12.52 4.45 1.94
CA VAL A 222 -13.53 3.76 2.76
C VAL A 222 -13.16 2.29 2.93
N ALA A 223 -12.80 1.59 1.86
CA ALA A 223 -12.42 0.18 1.90
C ALA A 223 -11.18 -0.08 2.77
N ASN A 224 -10.20 0.84 2.73
CA ASN A 224 -8.95 0.70 3.47
C ASN A 224 -9.02 1.24 4.90
N GLY A 225 -10.03 2.03 5.24
CA GLY A 225 -10.11 2.78 6.48
C GLY A 225 -9.09 3.93 6.57
N GLY A 226 -8.66 4.47 5.43
CA GLY A 226 -7.69 5.56 5.33
C GLY A 226 -6.84 5.54 4.05
N PRO A 227 -5.67 6.22 4.04
CA PRO A 227 -4.79 6.20 2.89
C PRO A 227 -4.33 4.77 2.52
N PRO A 228 -4.00 4.54 1.23
CA PRO A 228 -3.86 5.50 0.15
C PRO A 228 -5.17 5.84 -0.56
N ALA A 229 -5.33 7.08 -1.02
CA ALA A 229 -6.43 7.49 -1.87
C ALA A 229 -6.19 7.19 -3.37
N HIS A 230 -4.94 6.97 -3.74
CA HIS A 230 -4.50 6.74 -5.13
C HIS A 230 -3.08 6.11 -5.13
N PRO A 231 -2.61 5.53 -6.24
CA PRO A 231 -1.22 5.08 -6.38
C PRO A 231 -0.23 6.21 -6.07
N ASN A 232 0.91 5.89 -5.45
CA ASN A 232 1.91 6.86 -4.96
C ASN A 232 1.40 7.86 -3.91
N CYS A 233 0.32 7.56 -3.21
CA CYS A 233 -0.13 8.37 -2.09
C CYS A 233 0.91 8.33 -0.96
N ARG A 234 1.34 9.53 -0.51
CA ARG A 234 2.32 9.69 0.58
C ARG A 234 1.68 10.15 1.90
N CYS A 235 0.35 10.12 1.94
CA CYS A 235 -0.40 10.45 3.15
C CYS A 235 -0.31 9.32 4.18
N TYR A 236 -0.52 9.67 5.42
CA TYR A 236 -0.57 8.70 6.52
C TYR A 236 -1.62 9.11 7.56
N LEU A 237 -1.90 8.23 8.50
CA LEU A 237 -2.77 8.52 9.63
C LEU A 237 -1.94 8.90 10.85
N ARG A 238 -2.31 9.99 11.49
CA ARG A 238 -1.80 10.38 12.80
C ARG A 238 -2.89 10.23 13.83
N THR A 239 -2.61 9.42 14.84
CA THR A 239 -3.53 9.20 15.96
C THR A 239 -2.97 9.87 17.21
N THR A 240 -3.83 10.59 17.91
CA THR A 240 -3.48 11.27 19.16
C THR A 240 -4.51 10.93 20.23
N ARG A 241 -4.10 10.95 21.50
CA ARG A 241 -5.06 10.88 22.62
C ARG A 241 -5.84 12.19 22.68
N GLU A 242 -7.16 12.07 22.84
CA GLU A 242 -7.95 13.18 23.32
C GLU A 242 -7.98 13.17 24.86
N PRO A 243 -7.83 14.34 25.50
CA PRO A 243 -8.13 14.44 26.91
C PRO A 243 -9.56 13.96 27.14
N GLN A 244 -9.77 12.97 28.01
CA GLN A 244 -11.13 12.64 28.44
C GLN A 244 -11.75 13.93 29.00
N ALA A 245 -12.82 14.39 28.36
CA ALA A 245 -13.61 15.46 28.95
C ALA A 245 -13.97 15.02 30.38
N ARG A 246 -13.47 15.74 31.39
CA ARG A 246 -13.85 15.48 32.79
C ARG A 246 -15.35 15.39 32.81
N ARG A 247 -15.90 14.19 33.08
CA ARG A 247 -17.32 14.07 33.37
C ARG A 247 -17.61 15.02 34.52
N VAL A 248 -18.20 16.16 34.20
CA VAL A 248 -18.71 17.08 35.23
C VAL A 248 -19.74 16.25 35.98
N ARG A 249 -19.39 15.82 37.20
CA ARG A 249 -20.40 15.29 38.11
C ARG A 249 -21.40 16.43 38.34
N VAL A 250 -22.55 16.32 37.72
CA VAL A 250 -23.71 17.16 38.10
C VAL A 250 -24.07 16.73 39.53
N PRO A 251 -23.91 17.59 40.51
CA PRO A 251 -24.39 17.27 41.87
C PRO A 251 -25.89 17.08 41.80
N GLY A 252 -26.39 15.90 42.25
CA GLY A 252 -27.82 15.64 42.45
C GLY A 252 -28.34 16.40 43.63
#